data_e7e1052959f9a6efa3f2772aa8f50e64
#
_entry.id   e7e1052959f9a6efa3f2772aa8f50e64
#
_cell.length_a   1.000
_cell.length_b   1.000
_cell.length_c   1.000
_cell.angle_alpha   90.00
_cell.angle_beta   90.00
_cell.angle_gamma   90.00
#
_symmetry.space_group_name_H-M   'P 1'
#
loop_
_entity.id
_entity.type
_entity.pdbx_description
1 polymer ?
#
loop_
_entity_poly.entity_id
_entity_poly.type
_entity_poly.pdbx_seq_one_letter_code
_entity_poly.pdbx_strand_id
1 'polypeptide(L)'
;MNDIHITRENIDKEHICCVMSGRQRGVRSGTFTMGTFKMRGENEMNEGIQLTPQQVQRDLDALGEYNAAPGQYKTADVDRLIRRYVKQKADVSLLREHILMQQQFHRIYFYVSLEQIKDANERMQFIHENLLFTDWWHTDQLIRYAAKLDFETAMSYAEEYMDSEDPFVRRWGYVMFISDLGRKHADRLLPLMKEDDQYYVQMAEAWLIAELTVNEPEAVYQWMKDCRLSYSICGKAIQKICDSYRISKDWKERFRALRPKWKERGRRNEIEGAK
;
A
#
# COMPACT_ATOMS: atom_id res chain seq x y z
N MET A 1 0.15 18.77 -26.80
CA MET A 1 -1.04 17.90 -26.75
C MET A 1 -0.63 16.59 -27.37
N ASN A 2 -0.25 15.64 -26.59
CA ASN A 2 -0.15 14.22 -26.97
C ASN A 2 -0.47 13.46 -25.71
N ASP A 3 -1.71 13.02 -25.61
CA ASP A 3 -2.20 12.10 -24.60
C ASP A 3 -1.58 10.73 -24.87
N ILE A 4 -0.66 10.32 -24.01
CA ILE A 4 -0.17 8.94 -24.00
C ILE A 4 -1.23 8.12 -23.29
N HIS A 5 -2.12 7.51 -24.05
CA HIS A 5 -2.95 6.41 -23.58
C HIS A 5 -2.04 5.20 -23.30
N ILE A 6 -1.68 4.99 -22.06
CA ILE A 6 -1.07 3.73 -21.61
C ILE A 6 -2.22 2.73 -21.48
N THR A 7 -2.35 1.85 -22.47
CA THR A 7 -3.28 0.74 -22.43
C THR A 7 -2.73 -0.36 -21.52
N ARG A 8 -3.62 -0.96 -20.71
CA ARG A 8 -3.37 -2.01 -19.70
C ARG A 8 -2.63 -3.26 -20.23
N GLU A 9 -2.52 -3.46 -21.53
CA GLU A 9 -2.00 -4.69 -22.12
C GLU A 9 -0.48 -4.88 -22.07
N ASN A 10 0.30 -3.84 -21.78
CA ASN A 10 1.78 -3.93 -21.82
C ASN A 10 2.44 -4.15 -20.45
N ILE A 11 1.68 -4.14 -19.36
CA ILE A 11 2.25 -4.26 -18.00
C ILE A 11 2.20 -5.72 -17.50
N ASP A 12 1.27 -6.54 -18.00
CA ASP A 12 0.96 -7.84 -17.38
C ASP A 12 1.90 -9.00 -17.74
N LYS A 13 2.74 -8.89 -18.78
CA LYS A 13 3.51 -10.05 -19.25
C LYS A 13 4.95 -10.15 -18.74
N GLU A 14 5.58 -9.06 -18.36
CA GLU A 14 6.97 -9.11 -17.88
C GLU A 14 7.10 -9.29 -16.37
N HIS A 15 6.12 -8.84 -15.58
CA HIS A 15 6.14 -8.96 -14.11
C HIS A 15 5.83 -10.36 -13.59
N ILE A 16 4.97 -11.12 -14.27
CA ILE A 16 4.64 -12.50 -13.87
C ILE A 16 5.85 -13.43 -13.99
N CYS A 17 6.75 -13.17 -14.94
CA CYS A 17 7.93 -14.03 -15.15
C CYS A 17 9.03 -13.81 -14.09
N CYS A 18 9.10 -12.65 -13.43
CA CYS A 18 10.14 -12.33 -12.45
C CYS A 18 9.84 -12.91 -11.05
N VAL A 19 8.57 -13.03 -10.70
CA VAL A 19 8.14 -13.60 -9.39
C VAL A 19 8.29 -15.13 -9.35
N MET A 20 8.21 -15.80 -10.51
CA MET A 20 8.32 -17.26 -10.60
C MET A 20 9.77 -17.77 -10.71
N SER A 21 10.77 -16.92 -10.96
CA SER A 21 12.18 -17.32 -11.12
C SER A 21 13.10 -16.91 -9.96
N GLY A 22 12.57 -16.41 -8.86
CA GLY A 22 13.31 -16.00 -7.67
C GLY A 22 13.97 -17.19 -6.97
N ARG A 23 15.20 -17.52 -7.37
CA ARG A 23 16.08 -18.43 -6.65
C ARG A 23 16.34 -17.85 -5.26
N GLN A 24 15.91 -18.61 -4.26
CA GLN A 24 16.34 -18.45 -2.86
C GLN A 24 17.87 -18.35 -2.79
N ARG A 25 18.41 -17.21 -2.37
CA ARG A 25 19.75 -17.10 -1.83
C ARG A 25 19.68 -16.58 -0.41
N GLY A 26 19.83 -17.52 0.51
CA GLY A 26 20.54 -17.42 1.76
C GLY A 26 20.22 -16.26 2.70
N VAL A 27 19.10 -16.32 3.40
CA VAL A 27 18.96 -15.65 4.69
C VAL A 27 19.59 -16.58 5.74
N ARG A 28 20.56 -16.06 6.49
CA ARG A 28 21.22 -16.79 7.58
C ARG A 28 20.18 -17.17 8.63
N SER A 29 20.13 -18.45 8.94
CA SER A 29 19.28 -19.05 9.96
C SER A 29 19.57 -18.49 11.34
N GLY A 30 18.73 -17.59 11.82
CA GLY A 30 18.46 -17.47 13.24
C GLY A 30 17.38 -18.50 13.56
N THR A 31 17.74 -19.55 14.30
CA THR A 31 16.79 -20.54 14.79
C THR A 31 15.84 -19.87 15.78
N PHE A 32 14.69 -19.45 15.27
CA PHE A 32 13.53 -19.13 16.11
C PHE A 32 12.68 -20.40 16.19
N THR A 33 12.66 -21.01 17.37
CA THR A 33 11.86 -22.18 17.67
C THR A 33 10.39 -21.87 17.45
N MET A 34 9.75 -22.60 16.53
CA MET A 34 8.31 -22.65 16.36
C MET A 34 7.66 -23.00 17.72
N GLY A 35 7.15 -21.97 18.39
CA GLY A 35 6.19 -22.17 19.47
C GLY A 35 4.85 -22.56 18.83
N THR A 36 4.50 -23.82 18.96
CA THR A 36 3.15 -24.29 18.66
C THR A 36 2.16 -23.52 19.54
N PHE A 37 1.40 -22.63 18.92
CA PHE A 37 0.33 -21.89 19.57
C PHE A 37 -0.80 -22.88 19.88
N LYS A 38 -0.77 -23.40 21.10
CA LYS A 38 -1.81 -24.26 21.63
C LYS A 38 -2.99 -23.36 22.01
N MET A 39 -4.02 -23.35 21.20
CA MET A 39 -5.29 -22.73 21.52
C MET A 39 -5.86 -23.37 22.79
N ARG A 40 -6.02 -22.59 23.85
CA ARG A 40 -6.67 -22.98 25.10
C ARG A 40 -8.15 -22.59 25.04
N GLY A 41 -9.02 -23.52 25.28
CA GLY A 41 -10.41 -23.27 25.65
C GLY A 41 -11.42 -23.91 24.70
N GLU A 42 -11.84 -25.12 25.04
CA GLU A 42 -13.07 -25.73 24.55
C GLU A 42 -14.26 -24.88 25.01
N ASN A 43 -14.81 -24.08 24.12
CA ASN A 43 -16.18 -23.62 24.15
C ASN A 43 -16.75 -23.88 22.76
N GLU A 44 -17.95 -24.41 22.68
CA GLU A 44 -18.71 -24.86 21.52
C GLU A 44 -18.30 -24.10 20.24
N MET A 45 -17.39 -24.72 19.46
CA MET A 45 -16.91 -24.15 18.23
C MET A 45 -18.06 -24.19 17.23
N ASN A 46 -18.64 -23.04 17.00
CA ASN A 46 -19.33 -22.78 15.75
C ASN A 46 -18.22 -22.82 14.68
N GLU A 47 -17.95 -24.03 14.15
CA GLU A 47 -16.90 -24.26 13.16
C GLU A 47 -17.14 -23.34 11.99
N GLY A 48 -16.24 -22.41 11.76
CA GLY A 48 -16.29 -21.49 10.64
C GLY A 48 -16.27 -22.28 9.32
N ILE A 49 -16.93 -21.78 8.29
CA ILE A 49 -16.97 -22.42 6.99
C ILE A 49 -15.62 -22.20 6.30
N GLN A 50 -14.88 -23.25 5.96
CA GLN A 50 -13.70 -23.14 5.12
C GLN A 50 -14.12 -22.92 3.66
N LEU A 51 -13.64 -21.83 3.04
CA LEU A 51 -13.96 -21.45 1.68
C LEU A 51 -12.84 -21.89 0.71
N THR A 52 -13.22 -22.63 -0.31
CA THR A 52 -12.30 -22.96 -1.41
C THR A 52 -12.26 -21.81 -2.45
N PRO A 53 -11.16 -21.67 -3.23
CA PRO A 53 -11.09 -20.71 -4.32
C PRO A 53 -12.25 -20.84 -5.32
N GLN A 54 -12.66 -22.07 -5.64
CA GLN A 54 -13.76 -22.35 -6.55
C GLN A 54 -15.12 -21.89 -6.00
N GLN A 55 -15.32 -21.97 -4.68
CA GLN A 55 -16.54 -21.48 -4.06
C GLN A 55 -16.58 -19.96 -4.05
N VAL A 56 -15.46 -19.31 -3.72
CA VAL A 56 -15.34 -17.85 -3.76
C VAL A 56 -15.54 -17.33 -5.19
N GLN A 57 -14.98 -18.02 -6.21
CA GLN A 57 -15.19 -17.63 -7.60
C GLN A 57 -16.67 -17.73 -7.99
N ARG A 58 -17.36 -18.83 -7.67
CA ARG A 58 -18.81 -18.95 -7.92
C ARG A 58 -19.62 -17.84 -7.24
N ASP A 59 -19.26 -17.48 -6.02
CA ASP A 59 -19.93 -16.41 -5.29
C ASP A 59 -19.68 -15.03 -5.92
N LEU A 60 -18.49 -14.81 -6.48
CA LEU A 60 -18.16 -13.61 -7.26
C LEU A 60 -18.96 -13.57 -8.57
N ASP A 61 -18.99 -14.67 -9.32
CA ASP A 61 -19.72 -14.80 -10.58
C ASP A 61 -21.20 -14.53 -10.39
N ALA A 62 -21.77 -14.94 -9.26
CA ALA A 62 -23.15 -14.68 -8.88
C ALA A 62 -23.46 -13.18 -8.62
N LEU A 63 -22.43 -12.33 -8.39
CA LEU A 63 -22.63 -10.88 -8.29
C LEU A 63 -22.87 -10.20 -9.65
N GLY A 64 -22.50 -10.87 -10.74
CA GLY A 64 -22.51 -10.32 -12.08
C GLY A 64 -21.34 -9.36 -12.35
N GLU A 65 -20.83 -9.43 -13.55
CA GLU A 65 -19.70 -8.59 -13.98
C GLU A 65 -20.10 -7.12 -14.11
N TYR A 66 -19.20 -6.22 -13.69
CA TYR A 66 -19.40 -4.79 -13.80
C TYR A 66 -18.93 -4.29 -15.17
N ASN A 67 -19.78 -3.53 -15.86
CA ASN A 67 -19.52 -2.99 -17.21
C ASN A 67 -19.16 -4.06 -18.28
N ALA A 68 -19.68 -5.28 -18.12
CA ALA A 68 -19.37 -6.42 -18.99
C ALA A 68 -17.84 -6.71 -19.13
N ALA A 69 -17.06 -6.35 -18.11
CA ALA A 69 -15.63 -6.59 -18.09
C ALA A 69 -15.35 -7.86 -17.24
N PRO A 70 -14.75 -8.90 -17.83
CA PRO A 70 -14.46 -10.15 -17.14
C PRO A 70 -13.65 -9.92 -15.85
N GLY A 71 -14.09 -10.55 -14.76
CA GLY A 71 -13.43 -10.46 -13.45
C GLY A 71 -13.54 -9.11 -12.75
N GLN A 72 -14.27 -8.14 -13.30
CA GLN A 72 -14.55 -6.86 -12.64
C GLN A 72 -15.92 -6.89 -11.95
N TYR A 73 -15.95 -6.55 -10.69
CA TYR A 73 -17.14 -6.54 -9.85
C TYR A 73 -17.33 -5.16 -9.20
N LYS A 74 -18.58 -4.80 -8.90
CA LYS A 74 -18.83 -3.57 -8.12
C LYS A 74 -18.25 -3.72 -6.72
N THR A 75 -17.44 -2.77 -6.30
CA THR A 75 -16.78 -2.77 -4.96
C THR A 75 -17.82 -2.98 -3.84
N ALA A 76 -18.97 -2.33 -3.91
CA ALA A 76 -20.02 -2.46 -2.90
C ALA A 76 -20.60 -3.88 -2.79
N ASP A 77 -20.63 -4.62 -3.89
CA ASP A 77 -21.14 -6.00 -3.92
C ASP A 77 -20.11 -6.96 -3.32
N VAL A 78 -18.83 -6.79 -3.68
CA VAL A 78 -17.72 -7.51 -3.07
C VAL A 78 -17.65 -7.23 -1.56
N ASP A 79 -17.84 -5.99 -1.12
CA ASP A 79 -17.87 -5.64 0.30
C ASP A 79 -19.06 -6.31 1.04
N ARG A 80 -20.20 -6.49 0.39
CA ARG A 80 -21.32 -7.26 0.96
C ARG A 80 -20.97 -8.74 1.10
N LEU A 81 -20.30 -9.31 0.11
CA LEU A 81 -19.80 -10.68 0.14
C LEU A 81 -18.80 -10.88 1.29
N ILE A 82 -17.82 -9.98 1.43
CA ILE A 82 -16.84 -9.99 2.52
C ILE A 82 -17.55 -9.95 3.88
N ARG A 83 -18.51 -9.03 4.08
CA ARG A 83 -19.27 -8.96 5.34
C ARG A 83 -20.04 -10.24 5.63
N ARG A 84 -20.57 -10.93 4.61
CA ARG A 84 -21.21 -12.23 4.76
C ARG A 84 -20.21 -13.27 5.27
N TYR A 85 -19.03 -13.35 4.67
CA TYR A 85 -17.97 -14.29 5.08
C TYR A 85 -17.46 -14.01 6.49
N VAL A 86 -17.24 -12.75 6.84
CA VAL A 86 -16.85 -12.36 8.22
C VAL A 86 -17.91 -12.78 9.24
N LYS A 87 -19.21 -12.55 8.95
CA LYS A 87 -20.32 -12.97 9.81
C LYS A 87 -20.39 -14.49 9.99
N GLN A 88 -20.03 -15.25 8.95
CA GLN A 88 -19.96 -16.70 8.96
C GLN A 88 -18.68 -17.24 9.60
N LYS A 89 -17.79 -16.38 10.07
CA LYS A 89 -16.44 -16.74 10.56
C LYS A 89 -15.68 -17.60 9.54
N ALA A 90 -15.81 -17.27 8.26
CA ALA A 90 -15.24 -18.05 7.18
C ALA A 90 -13.71 -18.10 7.27
N ASP A 91 -13.15 -19.29 7.11
CA ASP A 91 -11.72 -19.50 6.88
C ASP A 91 -11.43 -19.35 5.38
N VAL A 92 -10.60 -18.37 5.05
CA VAL A 92 -10.17 -18.06 3.68
C VAL A 92 -8.69 -18.38 3.44
N SER A 93 -8.06 -19.15 4.31
CA SER A 93 -6.64 -19.50 4.23
C SER A 93 -6.25 -20.14 2.90
N LEU A 94 -7.14 -20.94 2.31
CA LEU A 94 -6.95 -21.58 1.01
C LEU A 94 -6.86 -20.58 -0.16
N LEU A 95 -7.27 -19.32 0.01
CA LEU A 95 -7.10 -18.28 -1.01
C LEU A 95 -5.66 -17.78 -1.11
N ARG A 96 -4.83 -17.97 -0.09
CA ARG A 96 -3.49 -17.40 -0.01
C ARG A 96 -2.63 -17.70 -1.25
N GLU A 97 -2.66 -18.92 -1.73
CA GLU A 97 -1.89 -19.34 -2.91
C GLU A 97 -2.52 -18.87 -4.24
N HIS A 98 -3.73 -18.34 -4.19
CA HIS A 98 -4.52 -17.93 -5.34
C HIS A 98 -4.76 -16.43 -5.43
N ILE A 99 -4.27 -15.65 -4.45
CA ILE A 99 -4.60 -14.21 -4.35
C ILE A 99 -4.12 -13.38 -5.54
N LEU A 100 -3.09 -13.84 -6.25
CA LEU A 100 -2.58 -13.16 -7.45
C LEU A 100 -3.28 -13.61 -8.74
N MET A 101 -4.05 -14.71 -8.69
CA MET A 101 -4.74 -15.25 -9.86
C MET A 101 -6.01 -14.46 -10.21
N GLN A 102 -6.62 -13.82 -9.21
CA GLN A 102 -7.85 -13.07 -9.38
C GLN A 102 -7.86 -11.87 -8.42
N GLN A 103 -8.08 -10.67 -8.97
CA GLN A 103 -8.00 -9.41 -8.25
C GLN A 103 -8.79 -9.39 -6.92
N GLN A 104 -10.00 -9.94 -6.90
CA GLN A 104 -10.84 -9.90 -5.71
C GLN A 104 -10.41 -10.92 -4.65
N PHE A 105 -9.63 -11.95 -5.00
CA PHE A 105 -9.12 -12.92 -4.02
C PHE A 105 -8.20 -12.24 -3.00
N HIS A 106 -7.33 -11.32 -3.46
CA HIS A 106 -6.50 -10.52 -2.55
C HIS A 106 -7.38 -9.74 -1.55
N ARG A 107 -8.40 -9.04 -2.06
CA ARG A 107 -9.30 -8.25 -1.23
C ARG A 107 -10.07 -9.11 -0.23
N ILE A 108 -10.62 -10.24 -0.68
CA ILE A 108 -11.39 -11.16 0.17
C ILE A 108 -10.48 -11.78 1.21
N TYR A 109 -9.30 -12.28 0.83
CA TYR A 109 -8.34 -12.87 1.74
C TYR A 109 -7.98 -11.93 2.89
N PHE A 110 -7.49 -10.73 2.55
CA PHE A 110 -7.07 -9.77 3.57
C PHE A 110 -8.24 -9.26 4.42
N TYR A 111 -9.35 -8.88 3.79
CA TYR A 111 -10.44 -8.28 4.56
C TYR A 111 -11.15 -9.30 5.46
N VAL A 112 -11.41 -10.51 4.98
CA VAL A 112 -12.05 -11.53 5.80
C VAL A 112 -11.15 -11.93 6.96
N SER A 113 -9.85 -12.11 6.74
CA SER A 113 -8.89 -12.43 7.80
C SER A 113 -8.76 -11.29 8.81
N LEU A 114 -8.49 -10.07 8.35
CA LEU A 114 -8.23 -8.91 9.21
C LEU A 114 -9.46 -8.45 10.01
N GLU A 115 -10.67 -8.57 9.45
CA GLU A 115 -11.90 -8.22 10.19
C GLU A 115 -12.23 -9.21 11.32
N GLN A 116 -11.69 -10.42 11.27
CA GLN A 116 -11.85 -11.42 12.32
C GLN A 116 -10.80 -11.28 13.43
N ILE A 117 -9.68 -10.63 13.16
CA ILE A 117 -8.67 -10.29 14.17
C ILE A 117 -9.08 -9.00 14.88
N LYS A 118 -9.14 -9.01 16.21
CA LYS A 118 -9.60 -7.85 17.00
C LYS A 118 -8.47 -6.88 17.32
N ASP A 119 -7.31 -7.41 17.66
CA ASP A 119 -6.15 -6.63 18.07
C ASP A 119 -5.45 -5.99 16.85
N ALA A 120 -5.02 -4.74 17.01
CA ALA A 120 -4.38 -4.00 15.91
C ALA A 120 -2.96 -4.51 15.60
N ASN A 121 -2.21 -4.92 16.62
CA ASN A 121 -0.87 -5.46 16.43
C ASN A 121 -0.91 -6.85 15.79
N GLU A 122 -1.88 -7.69 16.18
CA GLU A 122 -2.09 -8.99 15.53
C GLU A 122 -2.49 -8.82 14.04
N ARG A 123 -3.31 -7.79 13.70
CA ARG A 123 -3.60 -7.44 12.30
C ARG A 123 -2.35 -7.05 11.55
N MET A 124 -1.50 -6.23 12.14
CA MET A 124 -0.26 -5.81 11.51
C MET A 124 0.70 -6.97 11.34
N GLN A 125 0.81 -7.85 12.34
CA GLN A 125 1.57 -9.08 12.25
C GLN A 125 1.08 -9.96 11.09
N PHE A 126 -0.25 -10.13 10.95
CA PHE A 126 -0.82 -10.85 9.81
C PHE A 126 -0.45 -10.23 8.46
N ILE A 127 -0.48 -8.89 8.34
CA ILE A 127 -0.06 -8.20 7.12
C ILE A 127 1.43 -8.45 6.87
N HIS A 128 2.28 -8.34 7.89
CA HIS A 128 3.73 -8.56 7.81
C HIS A 128 4.08 -9.98 7.34
N GLU A 129 3.36 -10.99 7.79
CA GLU A 129 3.54 -12.38 7.38
C GLU A 129 3.02 -12.66 5.94
N ASN A 130 2.26 -11.73 5.37
CA ASN A 130 1.60 -11.86 4.08
C ASN A 130 1.83 -10.63 3.18
N LEU A 131 3.08 -10.19 3.00
CA LEU A 131 3.46 -9.06 2.12
C LEU A 131 3.33 -9.45 0.64
N LEU A 132 2.13 -9.82 0.20
CA LEU A 132 1.84 -10.30 -1.14
C LEU A 132 1.25 -9.17 -1.98
N PHE A 133 2.08 -8.17 -2.29
CA PHE A 133 1.69 -6.99 -3.03
C PHE A 133 2.25 -7.01 -4.45
N THR A 134 1.41 -6.84 -5.44
CA THR A 134 1.79 -6.79 -6.87
C THR A 134 1.18 -5.59 -7.58
N ASP A 135 0.38 -4.77 -6.86
CA ASP A 135 -0.25 -3.58 -7.41
C ASP A 135 -0.43 -2.52 -6.30
N TRP A 136 -0.54 -1.26 -6.68
CA TRP A 136 -0.72 -0.12 -5.78
C TRP A 136 -1.96 -0.23 -4.90
N TRP A 137 -3.07 -0.75 -5.43
CA TRP A 137 -4.33 -0.83 -4.69
C TRP A 137 -4.28 -1.93 -3.60
N HIS A 138 -3.39 -2.93 -3.68
CA HIS A 138 -3.17 -3.92 -2.62
C HIS A 138 -2.73 -3.25 -1.32
N THR A 139 -1.85 -2.27 -1.41
CA THR A 139 -1.38 -1.51 -0.24
C THR A 139 -2.42 -0.50 0.23
N ASP A 140 -3.04 0.24 -0.70
CA ASP A 140 -3.95 1.34 -0.35
C ASP A 140 -5.19 0.87 0.41
N GLN A 141 -5.70 -0.30 0.10
CA GLN A 141 -6.86 -0.88 0.81
C GLN A 141 -6.56 -1.27 2.27
N LEU A 142 -5.28 -1.43 2.66
CA LEU A 142 -4.87 -1.85 3.99
C LEU A 142 -4.57 -0.67 4.93
N ILE A 143 -4.49 0.56 4.43
CA ILE A 143 -4.19 1.78 5.22
C ILE A 143 -5.08 1.87 6.48
N ARG A 144 -6.34 1.53 6.38
CA ARG A 144 -7.30 1.59 7.49
C ARG A 144 -6.96 0.69 8.68
N TYR A 145 -6.20 -0.38 8.45
CA TYR A 145 -5.75 -1.30 9.51
C TYR A 145 -4.51 -0.75 10.20
N ALA A 146 -3.54 -0.21 9.44
CA ALA A 146 -2.38 0.49 9.99
C ALA A 146 -2.79 1.70 10.82
N ALA A 147 -3.85 2.42 10.44
CA ALA A 147 -4.38 3.59 11.15
C ALA A 147 -4.83 3.31 12.61
N LYS A 148 -4.86 2.05 13.03
CA LYS A 148 -5.22 1.62 14.39
C LYS A 148 -4.01 1.33 15.29
N LEU A 149 -2.80 1.36 14.72
CA LEU A 149 -1.55 1.17 15.46
C LEU A 149 -1.18 2.43 16.23
N ASP A 150 -0.34 2.28 17.25
CA ASP A 150 0.45 3.38 17.75
C ASP A 150 1.59 3.70 16.77
N PHE A 151 2.07 4.95 16.83
CA PHE A 151 3.04 5.45 15.85
C PHE A 151 4.39 4.72 15.92
N GLU A 152 4.91 4.42 17.11
CA GLU A 152 6.23 3.78 17.25
C GLU A 152 6.19 2.32 16.77
N THR A 153 5.13 1.60 17.03
CA THR A 153 4.90 0.26 16.46
C THR A 153 4.84 0.33 14.94
N ALA A 154 4.12 1.28 14.37
CA ALA A 154 4.06 1.45 12.92
C ALA A 154 5.44 1.78 12.31
N MET A 155 6.22 2.63 12.98
CA MET A 155 7.58 3.00 12.56
C MET A 155 8.52 1.79 12.50
N SER A 156 8.47 0.89 13.50
CA SER A 156 9.33 -0.29 13.52
C SER A 156 9.14 -1.21 12.31
N TYR A 157 7.90 -1.32 11.81
CA TYR A 157 7.62 -2.05 10.57
C TYR A 157 8.02 -1.26 9.32
N ALA A 158 7.73 0.05 9.31
CA ALA A 158 7.92 0.88 8.14
C ALA A 158 9.39 1.03 7.73
N GLU A 159 10.30 1.14 8.67
CA GLU A 159 11.74 1.21 8.42
C GLU A 159 12.23 -0.02 7.65
N GLU A 160 11.78 -1.21 8.03
CA GLU A 160 12.07 -2.45 7.30
C GLU A 160 11.45 -2.44 5.89
N TYR A 161 10.18 -2.02 5.77
CA TYR A 161 9.50 -2.04 4.48
C TYR A 161 10.09 -1.04 3.48
N MET A 162 10.48 0.14 3.94
CA MET A 162 11.09 1.18 3.09
C MET A 162 12.44 0.78 2.51
N ASP A 163 13.11 -0.24 3.07
CA ASP A 163 14.36 -0.80 2.58
C ASP A 163 14.18 -2.12 1.79
N SER A 164 12.95 -2.57 1.57
CA SER A 164 12.66 -3.80 0.83
C SER A 164 13.10 -3.72 -0.63
N GLU A 165 13.53 -4.84 -1.20
CA GLU A 165 13.78 -4.96 -2.65
C GLU A 165 12.47 -4.90 -3.47
N ASP A 166 11.34 -5.29 -2.88
CA ASP A 166 10.02 -5.24 -3.53
C ASP A 166 9.44 -3.81 -3.51
N PRO A 167 9.17 -3.20 -4.67
CA PRO A 167 8.69 -1.83 -4.74
C PRO A 167 7.30 -1.64 -4.10
N PHE A 168 6.44 -2.66 -4.09
CA PHE A 168 5.13 -2.54 -3.45
C PHE A 168 5.21 -2.70 -1.94
N VAL A 169 6.19 -3.43 -1.42
CA VAL A 169 6.50 -3.45 0.01
C VAL A 169 7.09 -2.09 0.44
N ARG A 170 8.03 -1.51 -0.34
CA ARG A 170 8.50 -0.14 -0.09
C ARG A 170 7.34 0.87 -0.10
N ARG A 171 6.45 0.76 -1.10
CA ARG A 171 5.23 1.57 -1.16
C ARG A 171 4.40 1.46 0.12
N TRP A 172 4.20 0.23 0.62
CA TRP A 172 3.45 -0.02 1.85
C TRP A 172 4.05 0.73 3.04
N GLY A 173 5.38 0.75 3.19
CA GLY A 173 6.09 1.51 4.21
C GLY A 173 5.70 2.99 4.28
N TYR A 174 5.41 3.61 3.14
CA TYR A 174 4.96 5.02 3.08
C TYR A 174 3.45 5.18 3.25
N VAL A 175 2.65 4.39 2.52
CA VAL A 175 1.19 4.62 2.49
C VAL A 175 0.51 4.25 3.81
N MET A 176 1.07 3.38 4.63
CA MET A 176 0.51 3.03 5.93
C MET A 176 0.34 4.25 6.87
N PHE A 177 1.11 5.32 6.66
CA PHE A 177 1.00 6.58 7.39
C PHE A 177 0.00 7.58 6.78
N ILE A 178 -0.63 7.26 5.65
CA ILE A 178 -1.61 8.13 5.00
C ILE A 178 -2.97 8.03 5.73
N SER A 179 -2.96 8.49 6.98
CA SER A 179 -4.12 8.50 7.87
C SER A 179 -3.84 9.43 9.03
N ASP A 180 -4.68 9.40 10.06
CA ASP A 180 -4.42 10.14 11.30
C ASP A 180 -3.13 9.69 12.00
N LEU A 181 -2.67 8.47 11.73
CA LEU A 181 -1.43 7.91 12.26
C LEU A 181 -0.20 8.77 11.93
N GLY A 182 -0.07 9.22 10.68
CA GLY A 182 1.12 9.97 10.23
C GLY A 182 1.01 11.49 10.31
N ARG A 183 -0.21 12.05 10.36
CA ARG A 183 -0.45 13.49 10.14
C ARG A 183 0.25 14.48 11.09
N LYS A 184 0.65 14.04 12.27
CA LYS A 184 1.30 14.88 13.31
C LYS A 184 2.77 14.51 13.53
N HIS A 185 3.37 13.84 12.57
CA HIS A 185 4.72 13.28 12.68
C HIS A 185 5.58 13.64 11.47
N ALA A 186 5.42 14.87 10.94
CA ALA A 186 6.22 15.32 9.80
C ALA A 186 7.72 15.34 10.12
N ASP A 187 8.11 15.69 11.33
CA ASP A 187 9.50 15.68 11.82
C ASP A 187 10.14 14.28 11.79
N ARG A 188 9.36 13.24 11.98
CA ARG A 188 9.80 11.84 11.99
C ARG A 188 9.74 11.20 10.60
N LEU A 189 8.72 11.53 9.81
CA LEU A 189 8.45 10.86 8.52
C LEU A 189 9.17 11.52 7.34
N LEU A 190 9.34 12.84 7.31
CA LEU A 190 10.03 13.51 6.21
C LEU A 190 11.51 13.09 6.04
N PRO A 191 12.29 12.85 7.12
CA PRO A 191 13.65 12.35 6.98
C PRO A 191 13.78 10.96 6.34
N LEU A 192 12.71 10.18 6.33
CA LEU A 192 12.68 8.81 5.75
C LEU A 192 12.42 8.82 4.23
N MET A 193 12.05 9.96 3.64
CA MET A 193 11.87 10.06 2.20
C MET A 193 13.18 9.84 1.46
N LYS A 194 13.18 8.94 0.50
CA LYS A 194 14.37 8.52 -0.27
C LYS A 194 14.12 8.71 -1.76
N GLU A 195 15.19 8.86 -2.54
CA GLU A 195 15.08 8.77 -3.99
C GLU A 195 14.75 7.33 -4.39
N ASP A 196 13.73 7.16 -5.23
CA ASP A 196 13.31 5.87 -5.76
C ASP A 196 13.02 5.99 -7.26
N ASP A 197 13.35 4.97 -8.04
CA ASP A 197 13.11 4.93 -9.48
C ASP A 197 11.74 4.35 -9.84
N GLN A 198 11.07 3.69 -8.87
CA GLN A 198 9.80 3.05 -9.09
C GLN A 198 8.63 4.03 -8.97
N TYR A 199 7.86 4.15 -10.04
CA TYR A 199 6.75 5.10 -10.13
C TYR A 199 5.77 5.03 -8.95
N TYR A 200 5.38 3.84 -8.53
CA TYR A 200 4.40 3.67 -7.47
C TYR A 200 4.96 3.99 -6.08
N VAL A 201 6.28 3.86 -5.87
CA VAL A 201 6.94 4.31 -4.64
C VAL A 201 6.99 5.83 -4.61
N GLN A 202 7.45 6.49 -5.69
CA GLN A 202 7.43 7.94 -5.83
C GLN A 202 6.03 8.54 -5.58
N MET A 203 4.97 7.84 -6.06
CA MET A 203 3.59 8.27 -5.83
C MET A 203 3.16 8.13 -4.38
N ALA A 204 3.66 7.12 -3.65
CA ALA A 204 3.41 6.94 -2.22
C ALA A 204 4.07 8.04 -1.39
N GLU A 205 5.35 8.32 -1.63
CA GLU A 205 6.08 9.42 -0.98
C GLU A 205 5.40 10.76 -1.24
N ALA A 206 5.08 11.06 -2.50
CA ALA A 206 4.37 12.27 -2.87
C ALA A 206 3.00 12.40 -2.17
N TRP A 207 2.31 11.29 -1.97
CA TRP A 207 1.03 11.28 -1.26
C TRP A 207 1.23 11.50 0.23
N LEU A 208 2.21 10.85 0.85
CA LEU A 208 2.52 11.04 2.25
C LEU A 208 2.94 12.49 2.54
N ILE A 209 3.83 13.09 1.72
CA ILE A 209 4.20 14.51 1.83
C ILE A 209 2.96 15.41 1.77
N ALA A 210 2.03 15.15 0.85
CA ALA A 210 0.80 15.93 0.76
C ALA A 210 -0.12 15.72 1.97
N GLU A 211 -0.18 14.53 2.53
CA GLU A 211 -0.97 14.22 3.72
C GLU A 211 -0.42 14.90 4.96
N LEU A 212 0.91 14.89 5.15
CA LEU A 212 1.59 15.63 6.22
C LEU A 212 1.33 17.13 6.13
N THR A 213 1.27 17.69 4.91
CA THR A 213 0.99 19.12 4.69
C THR A 213 -0.38 19.55 5.24
N VAL A 214 -1.33 18.65 5.39
CA VAL A 214 -2.67 18.98 5.89
C VAL A 214 -2.62 19.55 7.32
N ASN A 215 -1.79 18.99 8.17
CA ASN A 215 -1.69 19.41 9.58
C ASN A 215 -0.42 20.23 9.89
N GLU A 216 0.66 20.02 9.15
CA GLU A 216 1.98 20.60 9.41
C GLU A 216 2.56 21.28 8.16
N PRO A 217 1.80 22.21 7.53
CA PRO A 217 2.19 22.80 6.25
C PRO A 217 3.49 23.58 6.31
N GLU A 218 3.80 24.26 7.43
CA GLU A 218 5.06 25.00 7.59
C GLU A 218 6.25 24.04 7.68
N ALA A 219 6.17 22.97 8.47
CA ALA A 219 7.24 21.97 8.59
C ALA A 219 7.56 21.34 7.23
N VAL A 220 6.52 20.90 6.50
CA VAL A 220 6.69 20.33 5.14
C VAL A 220 7.26 21.36 4.17
N TYR A 221 6.81 22.62 4.23
CA TYR A 221 7.30 23.67 3.35
C TYR A 221 8.79 23.95 3.57
N GLN A 222 9.23 24.08 4.83
CA GLN A 222 10.65 24.30 5.15
C GLN A 222 11.50 23.10 4.71
N TRP A 223 11.06 21.87 5.01
CA TRP A 223 11.75 20.67 4.55
C TRP A 223 11.87 20.63 3.02
N MET A 224 10.78 20.90 2.27
CA MET A 224 10.81 20.91 0.82
C MET A 224 11.75 21.97 0.23
N LYS A 225 11.98 23.08 0.89
CA LYS A 225 12.96 24.08 0.42
C LYS A 225 14.37 23.50 0.35
N ASP A 226 14.73 22.61 1.23
CA ASP A 226 16.09 22.10 1.40
C ASP A 226 16.26 20.63 0.98
N CYS A 227 15.16 19.88 0.83
CA CYS A 227 15.23 18.47 0.45
C CYS A 227 15.89 18.27 -0.93
N ARG A 228 16.55 17.12 -1.11
CA ARG A 228 17.33 16.79 -2.32
C ARG A 228 16.64 15.83 -3.27
N LEU A 229 15.42 15.40 -2.96
CA LEU A 229 14.66 14.50 -3.81
C LEU A 229 14.43 15.07 -5.21
N SER A 230 14.22 14.21 -6.17
CA SER A 230 13.99 14.56 -7.57
C SER A 230 12.68 15.33 -7.81
N TYR A 231 12.57 15.93 -8.99
CA TYR A 231 11.31 16.54 -9.42
C TYR A 231 10.19 15.50 -9.58
N SER A 232 10.51 14.25 -9.87
CA SER A 232 9.53 13.17 -10.00
C SER A 232 8.75 12.95 -8.70
N ILE A 233 9.36 13.11 -7.55
CA ILE A 233 8.71 13.01 -6.23
C ILE A 233 8.13 14.37 -5.81
N CYS A 234 8.98 15.40 -5.73
CA CYS A 234 8.56 16.71 -5.23
C CYS A 234 7.53 17.41 -6.12
N GLY A 235 7.62 17.24 -7.44
CA GLY A 235 6.64 17.78 -8.38
C GLY A 235 5.26 17.12 -8.24
N LYS A 236 5.23 15.81 -8.01
CA LYS A 236 4.00 15.06 -7.72
C LYS A 236 3.41 15.45 -6.34
N ALA A 237 4.28 15.63 -5.32
CA ALA A 237 3.85 16.09 -4.00
C ALA A 237 3.17 17.47 -4.09
N ILE A 238 3.79 18.44 -4.77
CA ILE A 238 3.19 19.77 -5.00
C ILE A 238 1.86 19.66 -5.75
N GLN A 239 1.75 18.76 -6.74
CA GLN A 239 0.49 18.54 -7.45
C GLN A 239 -0.59 18.06 -6.50
N LYS A 240 -0.32 17.01 -5.70
CA LYS A 240 -1.28 16.48 -4.72
C LYS A 240 -1.65 17.51 -3.64
N ILE A 241 -0.70 18.33 -3.16
CA ILE A 241 -0.97 19.45 -2.25
C ILE A 241 -1.95 20.43 -2.88
N CYS A 242 -1.73 20.81 -4.15
CA CYS A 242 -2.59 21.73 -4.87
C CYS A 242 -4.00 21.19 -5.12
N ASP A 243 -4.13 19.87 -5.34
CA ASP A 243 -5.40 19.22 -5.61
C ASP A 243 -6.22 18.97 -4.31
N SER A 244 -5.57 18.91 -3.15
CA SER A 244 -6.24 18.66 -1.87
C SER A 244 -7.16 19.82 -1.46
N TYR A 245 -8.44 19.56 -1.19
CA TYR A 245 -9.37 20.57 -0.64
C TYR A 245 -9.12 20.89 0.84
N ARG A 246 -8.30 20.09 1.55
CA ARG A 246 -7.98 20.27 2.97
C ARG A 246 -6.87 21.28 3.22
N ILE A 247 -6.14 21.70 2.17
CA ILE A 247 -5.03 22.64 2.26
C ILE A 247 -5.48 24.02 1.80
N SER A 248 -5.16 25.06 2.57
CA SER A 248 -5.56 26.44 2.27
C SER A 248 -4.97 26.96 0.96
N LYS A 249 -5.64 27.95 0.36
CA LYS A 249 -5.20 28.56 -0.90
C LYS A 249 -3.81 29.17 -0.79
N ASP A 250 -3.53 29.87 0.33
CA ASP A 250 -2.24 30.53 0.59
C ASP A 250 -1.09 29.50 0.61
N TRP A 251 -1.29 28.35 1.28
CA TRP A 251 -0.31 27.28 1.28
C TRP A 251 -0.10 26.69 -0.11
N LYS A 252 -1.17 26.48 -0.86
CA LYS A 252 -1.05 25.99 -2.26
C LYS A 252 -0.24 26.93 -3.14
N GLU A 253 -0.40 28.24 -2.97
CA GLU A 253 0.37 29.24 -3.71
C GLU A 253 1.86 29.22 -3.32
N ARG A 254 2.16 29.14 -2.02
CA ARG A 254 3.55 28.98 -1.54
C ARG A 254 4.22 27.73 -2.10
N PHE A 255 3.56 26.57 -2.08
CA PHE A 255 4.11 25.33 -2.64
C PHE A 255 4.27 25.40 -4.16
N ARG A 256 3.33 26.01 -4.90
CA ARG A 256 3.48 26.24 -6.35
C ARG A 256 4.72 27.07 -6.69
N ALA A 257 5.05 28.04 -5.87
CA ALA A 257 6.23 28.89 -6.06
C ALA A 257 7.56 28.12 -5.95
N LEU A 258 7.57 26.93 -5.32
CA LEU A 258 8.75 26.06 -5.28
C LEU A 258 8.99 25.28 -6.59
N ARG A 259 7.99 25.08 -7.46
CA ARG A 259 8.09 24.28 -8.69
C ARG A 259 9.24 24.63 -9.63
N PRO A 260 9.53 25.90 -9.93
CA PRO A 260 10.63 26.27 -10.82
C PRO A 260 11.97 25.71 -10.35
N LYS A 261 12.26 25.81 -9.05
CA LYS A 261 13.49 25.31 -8.43
C LYS A 261 13.72 23.81 -8.73
N TRP A 262 12.67 23.00 -8.64
CA TRP A 262 12.74 21.56 -8.88
C TRP A 262 12.91 21.19 -10.35
N LYS A 263 12.27 21.94 -11.26
CA LYS A 263 12.45 21.76 -12.71
C LYS A 263 13.87 22.08 -13.18
N GLU A 264 14.50 23.09 -12.60
CA GLU A 264 15.88 23.45 -12.91
C GLU A 264 16.88 22.42 -12.40
N ARG A 265 16.63 21.82 -11.22
CA ARG A 265 17.46 20.75 -10.68
C ARG A 265 17.37 19.48 -11.54
N GLY A 266 16.18 19.07 -11.96
CA GLY A 266 15.99 17.94 -12.86
C GLY A 266 16.78 18.08 -14.15
N ARG A 267 16.70 19.26 -14.80
CA ARG A 267 17.47 19.53 -16.03
C ARG A 267 19.00 19.50 -15.83
N ARG A 268 19.50 19.92 -14.67
CA ARG A 268 20.94 19.85 -14.37
C ARG A 268 21.42 18.41 -14.23
N ASN A 269 20.67 17.58 -13.53
CA ASN A 269 21.00 16.16 -13.34
C ASN A 269 20.99 15.39 -14.68
N GLU A 270 20.05 15.69 -15.59
CA GLU A 270 20.03 15.12 -16.95
C GLU A 270 21.26 15.50 -17.78
N ILE A 271 21.75 16.74 -17.65
CA ILE A 271 22.95 17.22 -18.38
C ILE A 271 24.24 16.63 -17.78
N GLU A 272 24.30 16.45 -16.46
CA GLU A 272 25.46 15.89 -15.78
C GLU A 272 25.54 14.36 -15.92
N GLY A 273 24.40 13.67 -15.99
CA GLY A 273 24.31 12.22 -16.22
C GLY A 273 24.53 11.80 -17.69
N ALA A 274 24.49 12.75 -18.63
CA ALA A 274 24.74 12.51 -20.06
C ALA A 274 26.23 12.73 -20.47
N LYS A 275 27.11 13.05 -19.53
CA LYS A 275 28.57 13.16 -19.70
C LYS A 275 29.28 11.94 -19.15
#